data_93b7536537e51b253e45b6768135d1ba
#
_entry.id   93b7536537e51b253e45b6768135d1ba
#
_cell.length_a   1.000
_cell.length_b   1.000
_cell.length_c   1.000
_cell.angle_alpha   90.00
_cell.angle_beta   90.00
_cell.angle_gamma   90.00
#
_symmetry.space_group_name_H-M   'P 1'
#
loop_
_entity.id
_entity.type
_entity.pdbx_description
1 polymer ?
#
loop_
_entity_poly.entity_id
_entity_poly.type
_entity_poly.pdbx_seq_one_letter_code
_entity_poly.pdbx_strand_id
1 'polypeptide(L)'
;RIFAMTPFAEKIRDLRAEVGVTLKQMAAALEVSPAYLSALEHGHRGRPSPGLIRQICTYFDIIWDDAEELRKLSELSHPKVTVDTSGLSARHTELANRLSQKIRDLSTREAEELLARLG
;
A
#
# COMPACT_ATOMS: atom_id res chain seq x y z
N ARG A 1 -6.76 12.19 -14.00
CA ARG A 1 -6.61 12.05 -12.57
C ARG A 1 -5.83 10.81 -12.19
N ILE A 2 -4.87 10.97 -11.30
CA ILE A 2 -3.98 9.88 -10.88
C ILE A 2 -4.34 9.47 -9.47
N PHE A 3 -4.54 8.15 -9.29
CA PHE A 3 -4.76 7.57 -7.98
C PHE A 3 -3.53 6.78 -7.57
N ALA A 4 -3.20 6.80 -6.30
CA ALA A 4 -2.26 5.84 -5.75
C ALA A 4 -2.95 4.47 -5.79
N MET A 5 -2.28 3.48 -6.38
CA MET A 5 -2.86 2.15 -6.54
C MET A 5 -2.72 1.27 -5.30
N THR A 6 -1.96 1.71 -4.31
CA THR A 6 -1.75 0.93 -3.08
C THR A 6 -1.87 1.82 -1.87
N PRO A 7 -2.27 1.24 -0.71
CA PRO A 7 -2.33 2.00 0.54
C PRO A 7 -0.98 2.62 0.92
N PHE A 8 0.11 1.91 0.67
CA PHE A 8 1.45 2.43 0.96
C PHE A 8 1.77 3.65 0.09
N ALA A 9 1.48 3.57 -1.22
CA ALA A 9 1.72 4.68 -2.14
C ALA A 9 0.93 5.92 -1.73
N GLU A 10 -0.32 5.74 -1.34
CA GLU A 10 -1.17 6.82 -0.87
C GLU A 10 -0.56 7.51 0.35
N LYS A 11 -0.11 6.73 1.32
CA LYS A 11 0.49 7.26 2.55
C LYS A 11 1.79 8.02 2.27
N ILE A 12 2.64 7.49 1.40
CA ILE A 12 3.90 8.14 1.06
C ILE A 12 3.67 9.48 0.38
N ARG A 13 2.72 9.56 -0.53
CA ARG A 13 2.38 10.80 -1.20
C ARG A 13 1.86 11.84 -0.20
N ASP A 14 1.03 11.42 0.74
CA ASP A 14 0.51 12.30 1.79
C ASP A 14 1.64 12.83 2.67
N LEU A 15 2.55 11.96 3.10
CA LEU A 15 3.69 12.36 3.92
C LEU A 15 4.57 13.39 3.20
N ARG A 16 4.84 13.13 1.93
CA ARG A 16 5.66 14.05 1.13
C ARG A 16 4.97 15.42 0.97
N ALA A 17 3.66 15.40 0.73
CA ALA A 17 2.89 16.64 0.59
C ALA A 17 2.85 17.44 1.89
N GLU A 18 2.68 16.77 3.03
CA GLU A 18 2.65 17.42 4.35
C GLU A 18 3.95 18.13 4.67
N VAL A 19 5.07 17.49 4.36
CA VAL A 19 6.40 18.06 4.64
C VAL A 19 6.79 19.08 3.57
N GLY A 20 6.23 18.97 2.37
CA GLY A 20 6.53 19.90 1.29
C GLY A 20 7.86 19.64 0.60
N VAL A 21 8.34 18.39 0.61
CA VAL A 21 9.58 18.03 -0.08
C VAL A 21 9.26 17.54 -1.49
N THR A 22 10.20 17.80 -2.41
CA THR A 22 10.06 17.32 -3.78
C THR A 22 10.40 15.84 -3.86
N LEU A 23 9.91 15.20 -4.92
CA LEU A 23 10.24 13.81 -5.20
C LEU A 23 11.76 13.61 -5.32
N LYS A 24 12.45 14.55 -5.99
CA LYS A 24 13.89 14.50 -6.14
C LYS A 24 14.63 14.59 -4.82
N GLN A 25 14.17 15.48 -3.93
CA GLN A 25 14.78 15.64 -2.61
C GLN A 25 14.64 14.36 -1.80
N MET A 26 13.46 13.78 -1.80
CA MET A 26 13.22 12.54 -1.07
C MET A 26 14.02 11.37 -1.66
N ALA A 27 14.05 11.24 -2.99
CA ALA A 27 14.80 10.18 -3.65
C ALA A 27 16.29 10.26 -3.32
N ALA A 28 16.85 11.47 -3.33
CA ALA A 28 18.27 11.67 -2.97
C ALA A 28 18.54 11.27 -1.52
N ALA A 29 17.65 11.65 -0.60
CA ALA A 29 17.80 11.30 0.81
C ALA A 29 17.73 9.80 1.05
N LEU A 30 16.87 9.11 0.31
CA LEU A 30 16.70 7.66 0.44
C LEU A 30 17.71 6.87 -0.40
N GLU A 31 18.53 7.56 -1.19
CA GLU A 31 19.52 6.94 -2.08
C GLU A 31 18.88 5.98 -3.09
N VAL A 32 17.73 6.39 -3.63
CA VAL A 32 17.05 5.67 -4.69
C VAL A 32 16.88 6.59 -5.89
N SER A 33 16.60 6.01 -7.05
CA SER A 33 16.37 6.83 -8.24
C SER A 33 15.01 7.52 -8.15
N PRO A 34 14.89 8.75 -8.71
CA PRO A 34 13.57 9.40 -8.79
C PRO A 34 12.55 8.56 -9.53
N ALA A 35 12.96 7.82 -10.56
CA ALA A 35 12.06 6.95 -11.30
C ALA A 35 11.50 5.83 -10.42
N TYR A 36 12.33 5.22 -9.57
CA TYR A 36 11.88 4.20 -8.64
C TYR A 36 10.88 4.77 -7.63
N LEU A 37 11.23 5.92 -7.03
CA LEU A 37 10.34 6.54 -6.04
C LEU A 37 9.02 6.96 -6.68
N SER A 38 9.06 7.49 -7.90
CA SER A 38 7.85 7.83 -8.64
C SER A 38 6.97 6.60 -8.87
N ALA A 39 7.57 5.49 -9.29
CA ALA A 39 6.85 4.24 -9.49
C ALA A 39 6.21 3.75 -8.19
N LEU A 40 6.92 3.89 -7.08
CA LEU A 40 6.40 3.51 -5.76
C LEU A 40 5.21 4.39 -5.37
N GLU A 41 5.29 5.70 -5.59
CA GLU A 41 4.21 6.64 -5.27
C GLU A 41 2.98 6.48 -6.15
N HIS A 42 3.12 5.89 -7.32
CA HIS A 42 2.00 5.64 -8.23
C HIS A 42 1.49 4.20 -8.14
N GLY A 43 2.03 3.40 -7.21
CA GLY A 43 1.57 2.05 -7.00
C GLY A 43 2.03 1.04 -8.05
N HIS A 44 2.99 1.40 -8.88
CA HIS A 44 3.56 0.47 -9.88
C HIS A 44 4.55 -0.52 -9.26
N ARG A 45 5.06 -0.19 -8.08
CA ARG A 45 5.87 -1.07 -7.25
C ARG A 45 5.07 -1.35 -6.00
N GLY A 46 4.68 -2.59 -5.79
CA GLY A 46 3.75 -2.92 -4.72
C GLY A 46 4.32 -2.69 -3.33
N ARG A 47 5.40 -3.38 -3.00
CA ARG A 47 5.93 -3.39 -1.65
C ARG A 47 7.41 -3.04 -1.62
N PRO A 48 7.79 -2.03 -0.83
CA PRO A 48 9.21 -1.71 -0.63
C PRO A 48 9.87 -2.72 0.29
N SER A 49 11.20 -2.78 0.26
CA SER A 49 11.95 -3.62 1.18
C SER A 49 11.83 -3.11 2.61
N PRO A 50 11.99 -3.98 3.63
CA PRO A 50 12.01 -3.54 5.02
C PRO A 50 13.05 -2.46 5.29
N GLY A 51 14.20 -2.54 4.61
CA GLY A 51 15.25 -1.52 4.74
C GLY A 51 14.79 -0.16 4.25
N LEU A 52 14.10 -0.11 3.13
CA LEU A 52 13.58 1.14 2.60
C LEU A 52 12.50 1.72 3.51
N ILE A 53 11.64 0.87 4.08
CA ILE A 53 10.62 1.31 5.03
C ILE A 53 11.30 2.00 6.23
N ARG A 54 12.36 1.41 6.76
CA ARG A 54 13.12 2.01 7.87
C ARG A 54 13.71 3.35 7.47
N GLN A 55 14.27 3.47 6.28
CA GLN A 55 14.81 4.73 5.77
C GLN A 55 13.71 5.80 5.64
N ILE A 56 12.54 5.41 5.17
CA ILE A 56 11.41 6.33 5.05
C ILE A 56 10.97 6.81 6.43
N CYS A 57 10.88 5.91 7.40
CA CYS A 57 10.54 6.28 8.78
C CYS A 57 11.55 7.26 9.35
N THR A 58 12.84 7.02 9.12
CA THR A 58 13.90 7.93 9.57
C THR A 58 13.76 9.28 8.89
N TYR A 59 13.52 9.30 7.61
CA TYR A 59 13.42 10.54 6.83
C TYR A 59 12.27 11.43 7.29
N PHE A 60 11.11 10.83 7.60
CA PHE A 60 9.94 11.58 8.07
C PHE A 60 9.81 11.64 9.58
N ASP A 61 10.82 11.15 10.30
CA ASP A 61 10.81 11.14 11.77
C ASP A 61 9.58 10.40 12.33
N ILE A 62 9.26 9.27 11.71
CA ILE A 62 8.14 8.41 12.11
C ILE A 62 8.66 7.34 13.05
N ILE A 63 8.05 7.24 14.25
CA ILE A 63 8.48 6.30 15.29
C ILE A 63 7.29 5.52 15.85
N TRP A 64 7.59 4.44 16.57
CA TRP A 64 6.64 3.66 17.38
C TRP A 64 5.45 3.16 16.56
N ASP A 65 4.24 3.46 17.01
CA ASP A 65 3.00 2.98 16.40
C ASP A 65 2.81 3.46 14.96
N ASP A 66 3.27 4.66 14.66
CA ASP A 66 3.17 5.20 13.30
C ASP A 66 4.10 4.47 12.34
N ALA A 67 5.27 4.06 12.81
CA ALA A 67 6.18 3.25 12.00
C ALA A 67 5.60 1.86 11.77
N GLU A 68 4.98 1.28 12.78
CA GLU A 68 4.32 -0.02 12.67
C GLU A 68 3.15 0.05 11.68
N GLU A 69 2.38 1.13 11.72
CA GLU A 69 1.28 1.34 10.80
C GLU A 69 1.77 1.43 9.36
N LEU A 70 2.87 2.14 9.12
CA LEU A 70 3.45 2.24 7.79
C LEU A 70 3.88 0.87 7.27
N ARG A 71 4.47 0.05 8.14
CA ARG A 71 4.86 -1.31 7.81
C ARG A 71 3.63 -2.16 7.43
N LYS A 72 2.55 -2.03 8.19
CA LYS A 72 1.30 -2.74 7.90
C LYS A 72 0.70 -2.33 6.57
N LEU A 73 0.73 -1.04 6.26
CA LEU A 73 0.26 -0.55 4.97
C LEU A 73 1.06 -1.16 3.82
N SER A 74 2.37 -1.33 4.00
CA SER A 74 3.19 -1.97 2.98
C SER A 74 2.78 -3.43 2.75
N GLU A 75 2.38 -4.13 3.81
CA GLU A 75 1.90 -5.51 3.71
C GLU A 75 0.57 -5.60 2.97
N LEU A 76 -0.22 -4.55 3.02
CA LEU A 76 -1.51 -4.48 2.33
C LEU A 76 -1.40 -3.93 0.90
N SER A 77 -0.18 -3.81 0.39
CA SER A 77 0.05 -3.11 -0.88
C SER A 77 0.47 -4.02 -2.02
N HIS A 78 0.33 -5.33 -1.88
CA HIS A 78 0.59 -6.27 -2.97
C HIS A 78 -0.53 -6.16 -4.01
N PRO A 79 -0.25 -5.81 -5.27
CA PRO A 79 -1.30 -5.70 -6.29
C PRO A 79 -1.86 -7.06 -6.73
N LYS A 80 -1.11 -8.13 -6.49
CA LYS A 80 -1.56 -9.49 -6.77
C LYS A 80 -1.46 -10.31 -5.50
N VAL A 81 -2.57 -10.86 -5.06
CA VAL A 81 -2.61 -11.66 -3.84
C VAL A 81 -3.17 -13.04 -4.15
N THR A 82 -2.68 -14.04 -3.45
CA THR A 82 -3.22 -15.38 -3.49
C THR A 82 -3.90 -15.65 -2.15
N VAL A 83 -5.16 -16.09 -2.21
CA VAL A 83 -5.92 -16.39 -1.01
C VAL A 83 -6.10 -17.91 -0.96
N ASP A 84 -5.52 -18.53 0.05
CA ASP A 84 -5.58 -19.98 0.24
C ASP A 84 -6.69 -20.30 1.23
N THR A 85 -7.72 -21.00 0.76
CA THR A 85 -8.86 -21.41 1.59
C THR A 85 -8.85 -22.90 1.90
N SER A 86 -7.71 -23.58 1.68
CA SER A 86 -7.59 -25.00 2.00
C SER A 86 -7.89 -25.25 3.47
N GLY A 87 -8.73 -26.24 3.72
CA GLY A 87 -9.10 -26.60 5.09
C GLY A 87 -10.19 -25.72 5.70
N LEU A 88 -10.66 -24.72 4.98
CA LEU A 88 -11.75 -23.84 5.45
C LEU A 88 -13.09 -24.30 4.84
N SER A 89 -14.17 -23.64 5.21
CA SER A 89 -15.50 -24.04 4.73
C SER A 89 -15.71 -23.71 3.27
N ALA A 90 -16.74 -24.36 2.67
CA ALA A 90 -17.11 -24.05 1.29
C ALA A 90 -17.47 -22.58 1.12
N ARG A 91 -18.00 -21.95 2.16
CA ARG A 91 -18.35 -20.51 2.09
C ARG A 91 -17.12 -19.63 1.98
N HIS A 92 -16.04 -19.98 2.67
CA HIS A 92 -14.77 -19.25 2.53
C HIS A 92 -14.23 -19.34 1.11
N THR A 93 -14.28 -20.52 0.54
CA THR A 93 -13.78 -20.73 -0.83
C THR A 93 -14.64 -19.98 -1.84
N GLU A 94 -15.95 -20.03 -1.68
CA GLU A 94 -16.86 -19.28 -2.56
C GLU A 94 -16.60 -17.77 -2.45
N LEU A 95 -16.44 -17.26 -1.23
CA LEU A 95 -16.17 -15.83 -1.03
C LEU A 95 -14.90 -15.38 -1.74
N ALA A 96 -13.82 -16.13 -1.58
CA ALA A 96 -12.55 -15.79 -2.22
C ALA A 96 -12.68 -15.75 -3.74
N ASN A 97 -13.38 -16.73 -4.31
CA ASN A 97 -13.55 -16.82 -5.75
C ASN A 97 -14.46 -15.69 -6.29
N ARG A 98 -15.57 -15.42 -5.61
CA ARG A 98 -16.45 -14.33 -6.02
C ARG A 98 -15.76 -12.98 -5.96
N LEU A 99 -14.99 -12.77 -4.90
CA LEU A 99 -14.23 -11.51 -4.76
C LEU A 99 -13.22 -11.37 -5.90
N SER A 100 -12.50 -12.43 -6.20
CA SER A 100 -11.54 -12.44 -7.31
C SER A 100 -12.20 -12.08 -8.65
N GLN A 101 -13.41 -12.58 -8.86
CA GLN A 101 -14.14 -12.32 -10.10
C GLN A 101 -14.74 -10.92 -10.18
N LYS A 102 -15.07 -10.34 -9.03
CA LYS A 102 -15.83 -9.08 -8.97
C LYS A 102 -15.01 -7.86 -8.54
N ILE A 103 -13.79 -8.07 -8.08
CA ILE A 103 -12.99 -6.98 -7.50
C ILE A 103 -12.86 -5.78 -8.46
N ARG A 104 -12.73 -6.03 -9.74
CA ARG A 104 -12.56 -4.97 -10.74
C ARG A 104 -13.85 -4.18 -10.98
N ASP A 105 -14.99 -4.79 -10.67
CA ASP A 105 -16.30 -4.16 -10.88
C ASP A 105 -16.78 -3.39 -9.65
N LEU A 106 -16.08 -3.52 -8.53
CA LEU A 106 -16.44 -2.79 -7.31
C LEU A 106 -16.04 -1.33 -7.43
N SER A 107 -16.94 -0.43 -7.01
CA SER A 107 -16.57 0.95 -6.83
C SER A 107 -15.68 1.10 -5.61
N THR A 108 -14.98 2.22 -5.49
CA THR A 108 -14.18 2.51 -4.29
C THR A 108 -15.05 2.48 -3.04
N ARG A 109 -16.26 3.02 -3.13
CA ARG A 109 -17.20 3.03 -2.01
C ARG A 109 -17.58 1.61 -1.59
N GLU A 110 -17.90 0.74 -2.55
CA GLU A 110 -18.22 -0.65 -2.27
C GLU A 110 -17.05 -1.36 -1.61
N ALA A 111 -15.83 -1.11 -2.11
CA ALA A 111 -14.62 -1.67 -1.51
C ALA A 111 -14.44 -1.20 -0.06
N GLU A 112 -14.69 0.09 0.21
CA GLU A 112 -14.62 0.63 1.56
C GLU A 112 -15.63 -0.01 2.49
N GLU A 113 -16.85 -0.25 2.00
CA GLU A 113 -17.89 -0.92 2.78
C GLU A 113 -17.50 -2.34 3.17
N LEU A 114 -16.90 -3.07 2.22
CA LEU A 114 -16.40 -4.42 2.51
C LEU A 114 -15.23 -4.41 3.47
N LEU A 115 -14.32 -3.45 3.32
CA LEU A 115 -13.19 -3.28 4.23
C LEU A 115 -13.66 -3.04 5.67
N ALA A 116 -14.73 -2.26 5.84
CA ALA A 116 -15.28 -1.99 7.16
C ALA A 116 -15.74 -3.26 7.87
N ARG A 117 -16.18 -4.27 7.12
CA ARG A 117 -16.59 -5.56 7.69
C ARG A 117 -15.42 -6.45 8.07
N LEU A 118 -14.27 -6.25 7.43
CA LEU A 118 -13.09 -7.05 7.72
C LEU A 118 -12.32 -6.53 8.95
N GLY A 119 -12.68 -5.37 9.40
CA GLY A 119 -12.03 -4.76 10.54
C GLY A 119 -10.88 -3.90 10.19
#